data_6e763ea3a071a9f556c549d881a6f4fa
#
_entry.id   6e763ea3a071a9f556c549d881a6f4fa
#
_cell.length_a   1.000
_cell.length_b   1.000
_cell.length_c   1.000
_cell.angle_alpha   90.00
_cell.angle_beta   90.00
_cell.angle_gamma   90.00
#
_symmetry.space_group_name_H-M   'P 1'
#
loop_
_entity.id
_entity.type
_entity.pdbx_description
1 polymer ?
#
loop_
_entity_poly.entity_id
_entity_poly.type
_entity_poly.pdbx_seq_one_letter_code
_entity_poly.pdbx_strand_id
1 'polypeptide(L)'
;MKEAADKLDFGLGIVLLRAILGWNRATLSQKSGVDEGLIGDYERGLSSPFRKTRERLAEAFDVEPSFLEELAPACRSLRLAYEKAKRGGRSAAPPATGIARRLEEKVSGAVLGSMEPFLIELAKLDAQPAPRAEDRAWAEEQWAALEPLPAEDLNKVVQGLLGDERSWALAVRLGQASCTAAAHSAAEALRLAQLAAAIAKAAPGPEKWLLLLHGFCELFLANALRVSGNLGASREAFARADKLWAQGQGGDPAGLLDATRRLDLKASFLKVDGRIAESIALLDQAFLEARTDQARGRLLIQKAVSLGMAGDYKISLKTLQQAEPLLTGEREPRLLFACPFNISVNYCHLDLYKDAETLLPRVEELGAALNTKLDAVRTRWLQGRTWAGLGRREEALAALEDVRRYFLTEQIAYDYALVSLELATLYLEQGRARLVRDLAEEMAWIFKGEKVHKEALAALALFREAARRERAQAEWTRRMVKYLYRAQCNPKLRFEA
;
A
#
# COMPACT_ATOMS: atom_id res chain seq x y z
N MET A 1 13.14 -9.97 30.62
CA MET A 1 13.03 -8.49 30.80
C MET A 1 14.04 -7.92 31.80
N LYS A 2 14.16 -8.43 33.04
CA LYS A 2 15.12 -7.89 34.02
C LYS A 2 16.58 -8.02 33.57
N GLU A 3 16.98 -9.17 33.03
CA GLU A 3 18.34 -9.44 32.57
C GLU A 3 18.76 -8.53 31.36
N ALA A 4 17.82 -8.22 30.43
CA ALA A 4 18.10 -7.29 29.35
C ALA A 4 18.28 -5.85 29.85
N ALA A 5 17.50 -5.43 30.86
CA ALA A 5 17.65 -4.12 31.47
C ALA A 5 18.99 -4.00 32.22
N ASP A 6 19.42 -5.06 32.90
CA ASP A 6 20.71 -5.07 33.63
C ASP A 6 21.90 -5.00 32.66
N LYS A 7 21.82 -5.63 31.49
CA LYS A 7 22.84 -5.53 30.41
C LYS A 7 22.94 -4.11 29.88
N LEU A 8 21.80 -3.46 29.62
CA LEU A 8 21.75 -2.08 29.14
C LEU A 8 22.32 -1.10 30.19
N ASP A 9 21.94 -1.25 31.45
CA ASP A 9 22.39 -0.37 32.54
C ASP A 9 23.91 -0.46 32.72
N PHE A 10 24.52 -1.63 32.55
CA PHE A 10 25.98 -1.80 32.53
C PHE A 10 26.61 -1.15 31.30
N GLY A 11 26.03 -1.33 30.11
CA GLY A 11 26.50 -0.70 28.86
C GLY A 11 26.50 0.82 28.93
N LEU A 12 25.47 1.41 29.55
CA LEU A 12 25.39 2.85 29.81
C LEU A 12 26.54 3.34 30.70
N GLY A 13 27.01 2.51 31.65
CA GLY A 13 28.21 2.81 32.45
C GLY A 13 29.48 2.96 31.60
N ILE A 14 29.64 2.09 30.60
CA ILE A 14 30.77 2.20 29.62
C ILE A 14 30.65 3.49 28.80
N VAL A 15 29.44 3.81 28.31
CA VAL A 15 29.19 5.05 27.56
C VAL A 15 29.54 6.29 28.41
N LEU A 16 29.11 6.30 29.68
CA LEU A 16 29.35 7.41 30.61
C LEU A 16 30.85 7.64 30.83
N LEU A 17 31.59 6.58 31.14
CA LEU A 17 33.03 6.71 31.36
C LEU A 17 33.79 7.15 30.11
N ARG A 18 33.41 6.60 28.96
CA ARG A 18 34.00 6.98 27.67
C ARG A 18 33.70 8.44 27.34
N ALA A 19 32.47 8.91 27.57
CA ALA A 19 32.06 10.29 27.32
C ALA A 19 32.82 11.28 28.25
N ILE A 20 32.97 10.94 29.53
CA ILE A 20 33.74 11.75 30.50
C ILE A 20 35.18 11.90 30.05
N LEU A 21 35.80 10.86 29.50
CA LEU A 21 37.17 10.87 29.02
C LEU A 21 37.32 11.43 27.61
N GLY A 22 36.22 11.80 26.93
CA GLY A 22 36.26 12.31 25.56
C GLY A 22 36.67 11.24 24.53
N TRP A 23 36.46 9.94 24.83
CA TRP A 23 36.89 8.85 23.96
C TRP A 23 35.76 8.41 23.04
N ASN A 24 36.08 8.10 21.78
CA ASN A 24 35.21 7.32 20.89
C ASN A 24 35.40 5.80 21.13
N ARG A 25 34.59 4.96 20.46
CA ARG A 25 34.68 3.49 20.60
C ARG A 25 36.04 2.95 20.14
N ALA A 26 36.57 3.48 19.05
CA ALA A 26 37.86 3.08 18.51
C ALA A 26 39.00 3.36 19.52
N THR A 27 38.96 4.49 20.22
CA THR A 27 39.92 4.82 21.28
C THR A 27 39.82 3.85 22.45
N LEU A 28 38.61 3.51 22.91
CA LEU A 28 38.41 2.51 23.96
C LEU A 28 38.87 1.12 23.51
N SER A 29 38.55 0.72 22.27
CA SER A 29 39.02 -0.53 21.68
C SER A 29 40.56 -0.63 21.68
N GLN A 30 41.24 0.42 21.25
CA GLN A 30 42.70 0.49 21.25
C GLN A 30 43.30 0.36 22.64
N LYS A 31 42.71 1.02 23.65
CA LYS A 31 43.22 1.02 25.03
C LYS A 31 42.93 -0.26 25.80
N SER A 32 41.71 -0.81 25.61
CA SER A 32 41.27 -2.01 26.31
C SER A 32 41.65 -3.31 25.58
N GLY A 33 42.00 -3.22 24.29
CA GLY A 33 42.19 -4.37 23.40
C GLY A 33 40.87 -5.20 23.20
N VAL A 34 39.70 -4.64 23.50
CA VAL A 34 38.38 -5.24 23.22
C VAL A 34 37.93 -4.78 21.85
N ASP A 35 37.38 -5.66 21.06
CA ASP A 35 36.88 -5.36 19.73
C ASP A 35 35.82 -4.24 19.74
N GLU A 36 35.89 -3.30 18.79
CA GLU A 36 35.01 -2.13 18.74
C GLU A 36 33.53 -2.50 18.55
N GLY A 37 33.25 -3.56 17.76
CA GLY A 37 31.89 -4.09 17.58
C GLY A 37 31.34 -4.66 18.88
N LEU A 38 32.16 -5.40 19.65
CA LEU A 38 31.77 -5.93 20.94
C LEU A 38 31.51 -4.80 21.97
N ILE A 39 32.31 -3.75 21.96
CA ILE A 39 32.06 -2.56 22.78
C ILE A 39 30.70 -1.97 22.42
N GLY A 40 30.40 -1.84 21.13
CA GLY A 40 29.09 -1.39 20.65
C GLY A 40 27.93 -2.27 21.11
N ASP A 41 28.12 -3.59 21.14
CA ASP A 41 27.11 -4.54 21.63
C ASP A 41 26.87 -4.42 23.15
N TYR A 42 27.94 -4.19 23.92
CA TYR A 42 27.82 -3.93 25.35
C TYR A 42 27.06 -2.62 25.62
N GLU A 43 27.41 -1.54 24.90
CA GLU A 43 26.77 -0.23 25.04
C GLU A 43 25.27 -0.29 24.70
N ARG A 44 24.86 -1.11 23.73
CA ARG A 44 23.45 -1.34 23.37
C ARG A 44 22.72 -2.34 24.24
N GLY A 45 23.42 -2.98 25.19
CA GLY A 45 22.83 -4.01 26.06
C GLY A 45 22.51 -5.34 25.34
N LEU A 46 23.06 -5.56 24.14
CA LEU A 46 22.86 -6.79 23.36
C LEU A 46 23.64 -7.96 23.96
N SER A 47 24.77 -7.69 24.58
CA SER A 47 25.58 -8.67 25.28
C SER A 47 26.17 -8.08 26.56
N SER A 48 26.71 -8.95 27.44
CA SER A 48 27.44 -8.53 28.65
C SER A 48 28.87 -9.05 28.58
N PRO A 49 29.88 -8.24 28.95
CA PRO A 49 31.24 -8.70 28.93
C PRO A 49 31.51 -9.75 30.00
N PHE A 50 32.28 -10.76 29.65
CA PHE A 50 32.79 -11.74 30.61
C PHE A 50 33.80 -11.08 31.57
N ARG A 51 34.07 -11.76 32.72
CA ARG A 51 34.94 -11.21 33.76
C ARG A 51 36.26 -10.63 33.24
N LYS A 52 36.98 -11.39 32.43
CA LYS A 52 38.25 -10.90 31.83
C LYS A 52 38.10 -9.66 30.99
N THR A 53 37.02 -9.52 30.26
CA THR A 53 36.72 -8.35 29.44
C THR A 53 36.35 -7.15 30.30
N ARG A 54 35.66 -7.35 31.44
CA ARG A 54 35.37 -6.30 32.41
C ARG A 54 36.65 -5.77 33.06
N GLU A 55 37.53 -6.68 33.44
CA GLU A 55 38.86 -6.33 34.00
C GLU A 55 39.66 -5.47 33.02
N ARG A 56 39.71 -5.83 31.72
CA ARG A 56 40.40 -5.06 30.68
C ARG A 56 39.76 -3.68 30.42
N LEU A 57 38.43 -3.60 30.46
CA LEU A 57 37.71 -2.33 30.32
C LEU A 57 37.94 -1.45 31.55
N ALA A 58 37.95 -2.01 32.76
CA ALA A 58 38.22 -1.29 33.98
C ALA A 58 39.66 -0.75 34.03
N GLU A 59 40.62 -1.57 33.64
CA GLU A 59 42.04 -1.14 33.48
C GLU A 59 42.18 -0.02 32.48
N ALA A 60 41.53 -0.09 31.33
CA ALA A 60 41.54 0.97 30.31
C ALA A 60 40.98 2.29 30.84
N PHE A 61 39.97 2.25 31.70
CA PHE A 61 39.36 3.42 32.33
C PHE A 61 40.05 3.89 33.62
N ASP A 62 41.09 3.18 34.03
CA ASP A 62 41.82 3.44 35.29
C ASP A 62 40.85 3.40 36.54
N VAL A 63 40.00 2.40 36.58
CA VAL A 63 39.03 2.17 37.66
C VAL A 63 39.06 0.71 38.14
N GLU A 64 38.63 0.49 39.37
CA GLU A 64 38.42 -0.88 39.88
C GLU A 64 37.29 -1.59 39.13
N PRO A 65 37.40 -2.90 38.83
CA PRO A 65 36.31 -3.66 38.16
C PRO A 65 34.98 -3.57 38.89
N SER A 66 34.96 -3.52 40.23
CA SER A 66 33.77 -3.31 41.05
C SER A 66 33.04 -1.99 40.77
N PHE A 67 33.82 -0.94 40.40
CA PHE A 67 33.25 0.37 40.10
C PHE A 67 32.39 0.35 38.85
N LEU A 68 32.72 -0.44 37.83
CA LEU A 68 31.88 -0.64 36.65
C LEU A 68 30.50 -1.28 37.01
N GLU A 69 30.50 -2.17 37.99
CA GLU A 69 29.27 -2.81 38.49
C GLU A 69 28.43 -1.86 39.35
N GLU A 70 29.05 -0.99 40.12
CA GLU A 70 28.40 0.05 40.91
C GLU A 70 27.77 1.16 40.09
N LEU A 71 28.30 1.40 38.87
CA LEU A 71 27.71 2.37 37.94
C LEU A 71 26.37 1.94 37.34
N ALA A 72 26.12 0.64 37.21
CA ALA A 72 24.90 0.14 36.58
C ALA A 72 23.61 0.58 37.33
N PRO A 73 23.51 0.55 38.67
CA PRO A 73 22.35 1.09 39.38
C PRO A 73 22.17 2.60 39.23
N ALA A 74 23.27 3.36 39.11
CA ALA A 74 23.22 4.80 38.89
C ALA A 74 22.71 5.11 37.49
N CYS A 75 23.21 4.40 36.47
CA CYS A 75 22.74 4.50 35.08
C CYS A 75 21.26 4.12 34.97
N ARG A 76 20.80 3.09 35.69
CA ARG A 76 19.38 2.73 35.80
C ARG A 76 18.53 3.90 36.30
N SER A 77 18.95 4.54 37.38
CA SER A 77 18.25 5.66 37.98
C SER A 77 18.16 6.87 37.01
N LEU A 78 19.24 7.16 36.33
CA LEU A 78 19.29 8.22 35.31
C LEU A 78 18.39 7.90 34.11
N ARG A 79 18.41 6.68 33.61
CA ARG A 79 17.55 6.22 32.51
C ARG A 79 16.08 6.34 32.86
N LEU A 80 15.69 5.85 34.04
CA LEU A 80 14.30 5.94 34.50
C LEU A 80 13.83 7.39 34.71
N ALA A 81 14.72 8.27 35.20
CA ALA A 81 14.43 9.69 35.35
C ALA A 81 14.23 10.35 33.96
N TYR A 82 15.07 10.03 32.99
CA TYR A 82 14.96 10.50 31.62
C TYR A 82 13.67 10.01 30.94
N GLU A 83 13.34 8.72 31.04
CA GLU A 83 12.09 8.16 30.53
C GLU A 83 10.84 8.83 31.15
N LYS A 84 10.90 9.14 32.44
CA LYS A 84 9.83 9.87 33.13
C LYS A 84 9.70 11.30 32.64
N ALA A 85 10.82 12.00 32.43
CA ALA A 85 10.83 13.36 31.88
C ALA A 85 10.27 13.40 30.45
N LYS A 86 10.61 12.40 29.61
CA LYS A 86 10.11 12.26 28.23
C LYS A 86 8.58 12.05 28.16
N ARG A 87 7.99 11.41 29.17
CA ARG A 87 6.52 11.19 29.28
C ARG A 87 5.71 12.39 29.74
N GLY A 88 6.30 13.58 29.84
CA GLY A 88 5.57 14.83 30.05
C GLY A 88 5.47 15.33 31.50
N GLY A 89 6.36 14.86 32.39
CA GLY A 89 6.49 15.44 33.71
C GLY A 89 7.56 16.56 33.73
N ARG A 90 7.22 17.75 34.23
CA ARG A 90 8.24 18.75 34.59
C ARG A 90 9.25 18.08 35.54
N SER A 91 10.50 18.00 35.10
CA SER A 91 11.60 17.43 35.86
C SER A 91 11.89 18.28 37.10
N ALA A 92 11.65 17.73 38.27
CA ALA A 92 12.50 18.04 39.41
C ALA A 92 13.80 17.26 39.22
N ALA A 93 14.94 17.90 39.29
CA ALA A 93 16.23 17.23 39.27
C ALA A 93 16.21 16.06 40.29
N PRO A 94 16.72 14.86 39.94
CA PRO A 94 16.76 13.76 40.87
C PRO A 94 17.53 14.21 42.11
N PRO A 95 17.12 13.79 43.32
CA PRO A 95 17.89 14.09 44.54
C PRO A 95 19.29 13.52 44.35
N ALA A 96 20.30 14.35 44.64
CA ALA A 96 21.71 13.97 44.60
C ALA A 96 21.88 12.73 45.51
N THR A 97 21.91 11.57 44.89
CA THR A 97 22.20 10.32 45.60
C THR A 97 23.70 10.30 45.98
N GLY A 98 24.03 9.58 47.07
CA GLY A 98 25.44 9.49 47.53
C GLY A 98 26.45 9.04 46.47
N ILE A 99 25.99 8.54 45.32
CA ILE A 99 26.81 8.17 44.16
C ILE A 99 27.18 9.42 43.36
N ALA A 100 26.27 10.40 43.15
CA ALA A 100 26.60 11.68 42.53
C ALA A 100 27.72 12.39 43.35
N ARG A 101 27.61 12.34 44.68
CA ARG A 101 28.63 12.90 45.59
C ARG A 101 29.96 12.18 45.52
N ARG A 102 29.99 10.83 45.39
CA ARG A 102 31.21 10.04 45.19
C ARG A 102 31.83 10.26 43.79
N LEU A 103 31.02 10.52 42.78
CA LEU A 103 31.46 10.93 41.44
C LEU A 103 32.07 12.35 41.49
N GLU A 104 31.46 13.29 42.21
CA GLU A 104 31.99 14.65 42.44
C GLU A 104 33.32 14.64 43.19
N GLU A 105 33.46 13.73 44.21
CA GLU A 105 34.69 13.60 44.98
C GLU A 105 35.85 12.94 44.22
N LYS A 106 35.57 12.04 43.26
CA LYS A 106 36.61 11.37 42.45
C LYS A 106 36.91 12.03 41.15
N VAL A 107 35.99 12.84 40.59
CA VAL A 107 36.10 13.50 39.29
C VAL A 107 35.95 14.99 39.48
N SER A 108 37.06 15.65 39.82
CA SER A 108 37.08 17.10 40.07
C SER A 108 36.41 17.91 38.98
N GLY A 109 35.50 18.81 39.35
CA GLY A 109 35.10 20.07 38.69
C GLY A 109 34.71 20.08 37.21
N ALA A 110 35.23 19.16 36.42
CA ALA A 110 35.00 19.05 34.98
C ALA A 110 33.68 18.34 34.62
N VAL A 111 33.04 17.69 35.57
CA VAL A 111 31.91 16.77 35.33
C VAL A 111 30.56 17.48 35.12
N LEU A 112 30.37 18.61 35.77
CA LEU A 112 29.09 19.37 35.62
C LEU A 112 28.92 19.99 34.22
N GLY A 113 30.00 20.30 33.52
CA GLY A 113 29.97 20.76 32.12
C GLY A 113 29.86 19.61 31.10
N SER A 114 30.03 18.34 31.54
CA SER A 114 30.08 17.16 30.65
C SER A 114 28.83 16.30 30.65
N MET A 115 27.82 16.65 31.43
CA MET A 115 26.54 15.93 31.40
C MET A 115 25.79 16.09 30.07
N GLU A 116 25.99 17.21 29.40
CA GLU A 116 25.36 17.47 28.11
C GLU A 116 25.84 16.49 27.01
N PRO A 117 27.17 16.21 26.86
CA PRO A 117 27.61 15.15 25.94
C PRO A 117 27.10 13.77 26.30
N PHE A 118 26.97 13.45 27.61
CA PHE A 118 26.39 12.18 28.04
C PHE A 118 24.89 12.07 27.72
N LEU A 119 24.12 13.13 27.95
CA LEU A 119 22.69 13.18 27.57
C LEU A 119 22.51 13.08 26.06
N ILE A 120 23.41 13.67 25.27
CA ILE A 120 23.45 13.56 23.82
C ILE A 120 23.77 12.11 23.41
N GLU A 121 24.77 11.46 24.03
CA GLU A 121 25.09 10.04 23.74
C GLU A 121 23.98 9.09 24.21
N LEU A 122 23.36 9.35 25.36
CA LEU A 122 22.19 8.61 25.83
C LEU A 122 21.00 8.77 24.87
N ALA A 123 20.78 10.00 24.37
CA ALA A 123 19.77 10.27 23.38
C ALA A 123 20.06 9.58 22.02
N LYS A 124 21.34 9.44 21.63
CA LYS A 124 21.74 8.68 20.44
C LYS A 124 21.56 7.17 20.62
N LEU A 125 21.77 6.63 21.83
CA LEU A 125 21.53 5.21 22.14
C LEU A 125 20.05 4.89 22.22
N ASP A 126 19.23 5.85 22.68
CA ASP A 126 17.75 5.75 22.74
C ASP A 126 17.11 6.22 21.40
N ALA A 127 17.89 6.83 20.49
CA ALA A 127 17.46 7.15 19.17
C ALA A 127 17.27 5.84 18.39
N GLN A 128 16.01 5.40 18.35
CA GLN A 128 15.64 4.32 17.43
C GLN A 128 16.06 4.75 16.03
N PRO A 129 16.55 3.82 15.19
CA PRO A 129 17.00 4.15 13.85
C PRO A 129 15.88 4.88 13.11
N ALA A 130 16.18 6.12 12.68
CA ALA A 130 15.24 6.89 11.90
C ALA A 130 15.23 6.35 10.46
N PRO A 131 14.06 6.20 9.85
CA PRO A 131 13.94 5.74 8.47
C PRO A 131 14.62 6.75 7.53
N ARG A 132 15.32 6.24 6.50
CA ARG A 132 16.05 7.04 5.51
C ARG A 132 15.56 6.77 4.10
N ALA A 133 15.58 7.77 3.24
CA ALA A 133 15.18 7.62 1.84
C ALA A 133 16.04 6.58 1.10
N GLU A 134 17.30 6.42 1.47
CA GLU A 134 18.28 5.47 0.93
C GLU A 134 17.88 4.01 1.16
N ASP A 135 17.11 3.72 2.23
CA ASP A 135 16.62 2.38 2.55
C ASP A 135 15.74 1.79 1.43
N ARG A 136 15.18 2.63 0.57
CA ARG A 136 14.39 2.20 -0.58
C ARG A 136 15.21 1.47 -1.64
N ALA A 137 16.47 1.89 -1.87
CA ALA A 137 17.34 1.19 -2.81
C ALA A 137 17.62 -0.24 -2.33
N TRP A 138 17.91 -0.41 -1.05
CA TRP A 138 18.03 -1.72 -0.44
C TRP A 138 16.73 -2.55 -0.59
N ALA A 139 15.57 -1.95 -0.38
CA ALA A 139 14.29 -2.64 -0.51
C ALA A 139 14.01 -3.10 -1.95
N GLU A 140 14.42 -2.33 -2.97
CA GLU A 140 14.32 -2.74 -4.37
C GLU A 140 15.25 -3.92 -4.68
N GLU A 141 16.47 -3.93 -4.16
CA GLU A 141 17.40 -5.07 -4.28
C GLU A 141 16.83 -6.33 -3.63
N GLN A 142 16.30 -6.20 -2.39
CA GLN A 142 15.65 -7.34 -1.72
C GLN A 142 14.45 -7.83 -2.52
N TRP A 143 13.60 -6.93 -3.01
CA TRP A 143 12.43 -7.31 -3.79
C TRP A 143 12.81 -8.03 -5.09
N ALA A 144 13.80 -7.55 -5.82
CA ALA A 144 14.28 -8.20 -7.05
C ALA A 144 14.75 -9.65 -6.80
N ALA A 145 15.31 -9.92 -5.61
CA ALA A 145 15.69 -11.27 -5.20
C ALA A 145 14.51 -12.13 -4.72
N LEU A 146 13.50 -11.50 -4.13
CA LEU A 146 12.33 -12.17 -3.54
C LEU A 146 11.23 -12.46 -4.56
N GLU A 147 11.01 -11.58 -5.53
CA GLU A 147 9.91 -11.64 -6.50
C GLU A 147 9.84 -12.97 -7.27
N PRO A 148 10.96 -13.58 -7.72
CA PRO A 148 10.92 -14.85 -8.45
C PRO A 148 10.74 -16.08 -7.55
N LEU A 149 10.75 -15.93 -6.22
CA LEU A 149 10.68 -17.05 -5.29
C LEU A 149 9.25 -17.61 -5.15
N PRO A 150 9.12 -18.94 -4.97
CA PRO A 150 7.86 -19.54 -4.52
C PRO A 150 7.39 -18.92 -3.19
N ALA A 151 6.07 -18.91 -2.99
CA ALA A 151 5.46 -18.27 -1.81
C ALA A 151 6.03 -18.74 -0.46
N GLU A 152 6.33 -20.04 -0.33
CA GLU A 152 6.89 -20.63 0.89
C GLU A 152 8.31 -20.14 1.20
N ASP A 153 9.15 -20.04 0.17
CA ASP A 153 10.55 -19.62 0.31
C ASP A 153 10.62 -18.11 0.55
N LEU A 154 9.78 -17.33 -0.12
CA LEU A 154 9.64 -15.90 0.13
C LEU A 154 9.28 -15.63 1.60
N ASN A 155 8.32 -16.38 2.16
CA ASN A 155 7.94 -16.25 3.56
C ASN A 155 9.11 -16.53 4.51
N LYS A 156 9.93 -17.57 4.23
CA LYS A 156 11.11 -17.90 5.05
C LYS A 156 12.16 -16.81 5.03
N VAL A 157 12.47 -16.28 3.84
CA VAL A 157 13.48 -15.20 3.70
C VAL A 157 13.01 -13.93 4.39
N VAL A 158 11.73 -13.56 4.22
CA VAL A 158 11.13 -12.40 4.89
C VAL A 158 11.24 -12.52 6.42
N GLN A 159 11.05 -13.71 6.99
CA GLN A 159 11.21 -13.93 8.44
C GLN A 159 12.64 -13.59 8.92
N GLY A 160 13.65 -13.84 8.10
CA GLY A 160 15.04 -13.48 8.40
C GLY A 160 15.34 -11.97 8.34
N LEU A 161 14.48 -11.20 7.70
CA LEU A 161 14.63 -9.74 7.56
C LEU A 161 13.80 -8.96 8.60
N LEU A 162 13.06 -9.64 9.47
CA LEU A 162 12.28 -8.99 10.52
C LEU A 162 13.19 -8.28 11.51
N GLY A 163 12.89 -7.02 11.80
CA GLY A 163 13.65 -6.20 12.75
C GLY A 163 14.89 -5.51 12.16
N ASP A 164 15.22 -5.69 10.89
CA ASP A 164 16.21 -4.85 10.19
C ASP A 164 15.72 -3.39 10.18
N GLU A 165 16.64 -2.46 10.39
CA GLU A 165 16.33 -1.02 10.45
C GLU A 165 15.71 -0.49 9.14
N ARG A 166 16.02 -1.13 8.00
CA ARG A 166 15.53 -0.78 6.66
C ARG A 166 14.26 -1.54 6.28
N SER A 167 13.79 -2.46 7.13
CA SER A 167 12.63 -3.33 6.83
C SER A 167 11.34 -2.56 6.53
N TRP A 168 11.22 -1.31 7.05
CA TRP A 168 10.11 -0.42 6.72
C TRP A 168 9.96 -0.20 5.21
N ALA A 169 11.08 -0.02 4.50
CA ALA A 169 11.08 0.23 3.06
C ALA A 169 10.65 -1.03 2.29
N LEU A 170 11.05 -2.22 2.75
CA LEU A 170 10.59 -3.48 2.19
C LEU A 170 9.09 -3.70 2.44
N ALA A 171 8.57 -3.36 3.63
CA ALA A 171 7.13 -3.40 3.90
C ALA A 171 6.34 -2.52 2.92
N VAL A 172 6.80 -1.29 2.67
CA VAL A 172 6.20 -0.37 1.69
C VAL A 172 6.27 -0.96 0.28
N ARG A 173 7.43 -1.53 -0.10
CA ARG A 173 7.63 -2.13 -1.43
C ARG A 173 6.71 -3.34 -1.67
N LEU A 174 6.56 -4.22 -0.69
CA LEU A 174 5.63 -5.35 -0.74
C LEU A 174 4.16 -4.88 -0.84
N GLY A 175 3.81 -3.83 -0.11
CA GLY A 175 2.50 -3.19 -0.24
C GLY A 175 2.22 -2.69 -1.66
N GLN A 176 3.20 -2.06 -2.30
CA GLN A 176 3.11 -1.64 -3.71
C GLN A 176 3.00 -2.84 -4.65
N ALA A 177 3.80 -3.88 -4.45
CA ALA A 177 3.73 -5.14 -5.20
C ALA A 177 2.36 -5.80 -5.07
N SER A 178 1.73 -5.76 -3.88
CA SER A 178 0.35 -6.20 -3.67
C SER A 178 -0.64 -5.48 -4.61
N CYS A 179 -0.48 -4.18 -4.83
CA CYS A 179 -1.34 -3.44 -5.77
C CYS A 179 -1.12 -3.88 -7.22
N THR A 180 0.10 -4.23 -7.61
CA THR A 180 0.41 -4.77 -8.93
C THR A 180 -0.17 -6.17 -9.10
N ALA A 181 0.03 -7.04 -8.11
CA ALA A 181 -0.50 -8.41 -8.09
C ALA A 181 -2.03 -8.44 -8.16
N ALA A 182 -2.72 -7.43 -7.62
CA ALA A 182 -4.19 -7.32 -7.66
C ALA A 182 -4.78 -7.31 -9.09
N ALA A 183 -3.96 -7.04 -10.11
CA ALA A 183 -4.37 -7.11 -11.50
C ALA A 183 -4.45 -8.56 -12.04
N HIS A 184 -3.77 -9.50 -11.39
CA HIS A 184 -3.63 -10.89 -11.87
C HIS A 184 -4.23 -11.90 -10.88
N SER A 185 -4.01 -11.68 -9.59
CA SER A 185 -4.39 -12.60 -8.54
C SER A 185 -4.75 -11.86 -7.25
N ALA A 186 -6.01 -11.93 -6.86
CA ALA A 186 -6.47 -11.39 -5.58
C ALA A 186 -5.83 -12.12 -4.38
N ALA A 187 -5.57 -13.42 -4.50
CA ALA A 187 -4.93 -14.22 -3.45
C ALA A 187 -3.48 -13.77 -3.23
N GLU A 188 -2.73 -13.56 -4.31
CA GLU A 188 -1.35 -13.08 -4.24
C GLU A 188 -1.28 -11.66 -3.70
N ALA A 189 -2.17 -10.76 -4.14
CA ALA A 189 -2.28 -9.42 -3.61
C ALA A 189 -2.50 -9.43 -2.09
N LEU A 190 -3.40 -10.29 -1.60
CA LEU A 190 -3.68 -10.43 -0.18
C LEU A 190 -2.46 -10.95 0.59
N ARG A 191 -1.78 -11.97 0.06
CA ARG A 191 -0.58 -12.54 0.66
C ARG A 191 0.53 -11.50 0.82
N LEU A 192 0.84 -10.75 -0.23
CA LEU A 192 1.87 -9.70 -0.21
C LEU A 192 1.52 -8.57 0.76
N ALA A 193 0.24 -8.16 0.83
CA ALA A 193 -0.20 -7.15 1.78
C ALA A 193 -0.09 -7.63 3.24
N GLN A 194 -0.38 -8.91 3.51
CA GLN A 194 -0.21 -9.51 4.83
C GLN A 194 1.26 -9.56 5.25
N LEU A 195 2.16 -9.91 4.34
CA LEU A 195 3.61 -9.87 4.58
C LEU A 195 4.09 -8.44 4.86
N ALA A 196 3.65 -7.47 4.08
CA ALA A 196 3.96 -6.06 4.31
C ALA A 196 3.54 -5.62 5.72
N ALA A 197 2.33 -5.99 6.16
CA ALA A 197 1.84 -5.68 7.50
C ALA A 197 2.63 -6.41 8.61
N ALA A 198 3.08 -7.64 8.37
CA ALA A 198 3.90 -8.40 9.33
C ALA A 198 5.30 -7.77 9.50
N ILE A 199 5.96 -7.40 8.40
CA ILE A 199 7.25 -6.71 8.44
C ILE A 199 7.11 -5.35 9.14
N ALA A 200 6.09 -4.57 8.80
CA ALA A 200 5.84 -3.27 9.42
C ALA A 200 5.70 -3.38 10.95
N LYS A 201 5.04 -4.43 11.45
CA LYS A 201 4.89 -4.67 12.89
C LYS A 201 6.21 -4.99 13.60
N ALA A 202 7.15 -5.60 12.91
CA ALA A 202 8.46 -5.96 13.45
C ALA A 202 9.52 -4.87 13.21
N ALA A 203 9.23 -3.87 12.38
CA ALA A 203 10.15 -2.80 12.03
C ALA A 203 10.49 -1.95 13.28
N PRO A 204 11.77 -1.61 13.50
CA PRO A 204 12.17 -0.68 14.55
C PRO A 204 11.91 0.76 14.09
N GLY A 205 11.72 1.66 15.05
CA GLY A 205 11.58 3.08 14.77
C GLY A 205 10.82 3.85 15.86
N PRO A 206 10.76 5.17 15.76
CA PRO A 206 10.00 6.03 16.67
C PRO A 206 8.50 5.67 16.67
N GLU A 207 7.85 5.73 17.82
CA GLU A 207 6.45 5.34 18.00
C GLU A 207 5.50 5.96 16.97
N LYS A 208 5.57 7.29 16.76
CA LYS A 208 4.72 7.98 15.79
C LYS A 208 4.96 7.54 14.35
N TRP A 209 6.23 7.27 14.00
CA TRP A 209 6.59 6.71 12.69
C TRP A 209 5.99 5.32 12.51
N LEU A 210 6.12 4.44 13.51
CA LEU A 210 5.58 3.10 13.46
C LEU A 210 4.06 3.09 13.31
N LEU A 211 3.34 4.00 13.98
CA LEU A 211 1.90 4.17 13.79
C LEU A 211 1.56 4.54 12.34
N LEU A 212 2.31 5.45 11.72
CA LEU A 212 2.14 5.80 10.30
C LEU A 212 2.45 4.61 9.39
N LEU A 213 3.56 3.91 9.61
CA LEU A 213 3.96 2.74 8.82
C LEU A 213 2.92 1.63 8.90
N HIS A 214 2.45 1.31 10.11
CA HIS A 214 1.38 0.31 10.31
C HIS A 214 0.10 0.74 9.58
N GLY A 215 -0.31 2.01 9.73
CA GLY A 215 -1.46 2.56 9.03
C GLY A 215 -1.30 2.48 7.51
N PHE A 216 -0.10 2.77 7.00
CA PHE A 216 0.21 2.70 5.58
C PHE A 216 0.14 1.27 5.03
N CYS A 217 0.66 0.29 5.75
CA CYS A 217 0.57 -1.13 5.36
C CYS A 217 -0.87 -1.67 5.47
N GLU A 218 -1.65 -1.22 6.46
CA GLU A 218 -3.09 -1.55 6.55
C GLU A 218 -3.89 -1.06 5.33
N LEU A 219 -3.48 0.04 4.66
CA LEU A 219 -4.13 0.49 3.42
C LEU A 219 -3.99 -0.53 2.28
N PHE A 220 -2.81 -1.14 2.15
CA PHE A 220 -2.59 -2.17 1.14
C PHE A 220 -3.38 -3.44 1.47
N LEU A 221 -3.45 -3.82 2.74
CA LEU A 221 -4.29 -4.93 3.20
C LEU A 221 -5.77 -4.65 2.91
N ALA A 222 -6.26 -3.45 3.22
CA ALA A 222 -7.62 -3.03 2.92
C ALA A 222 -7.92 -3.08 1.41
N ASN A 223 -6.98 -2.64 0.57
CA ASN A 223 -7.12 -2.71 -0.88
C ASN A 223 -7.14 -4.16 -1.39
N ALA A 224 -6.28 -5.03 -0.89
CA ALA A 224 -6.24 -6.44 -1.27
C ALA A 224 -7.55 -7.17 -0.87
N LEU A 225 -8.09 -6.87 0.32
CA LEU A 225 -9.40 -7.36 0.77
C LEU A 225 -10.54 -6.86 -0.13
N ARG A 226 -10.50 -5.60 -0.59
CA ARG A 226 -11.44 -5.07 -1.56
C ARG A 226 -11.39 -5.84 -2.88
N VAL A 227 -10.20 -6.10 -3.39
CA VAL A 227 -10.01 -6.82 -4.67
C VAL A 227 -10.46 -8.28 -4.56
N SER A 228 -10.30 -8.91 -3.40
CA SER A 228 -10.79 -10.27 -3.14
C SER A 228 -12.32 -10.32 -2.93
N GLY A 229 -13.02 -9.17 -2.94
CA GLY A 229 -14.46 -9.08 -2.75
C GLY A 229 -14.93 -9.04 -1.30
N ASN A 230 -14.01 -9.07 -0.32
CA ASN A 230 -14.35 -8.98 1.10
C ASN A 230 -14.49 -7.50 1.54
N LEU A 231 -15.58 -6.85 1.11
CA LEU A 231 -15.81 -5.43 1.36
C LEU A 231 -16.01 -5.10 2.85
N GLY A 232 -16.54 -6.03 3.64
CA GLY A 232 -16.70 -5.86 5.09
C GLY A 232 -15.34 -5.72 5.79
N ALA A 233 -14.46 -6.70 5.61
CA ALA A 233 -13.11 -6.66 6.17
C ALA A 233 -12.26 -5.51 5.61
N SER A 234 -12.45 -5.16 4.32
CA SER A 234 -11.80 -4.00 3.69
C SER A 234 -12.19 -2.69 4.40
N ARG A 235 -13.47 -2.49 4.70
CA ARG A 235 -13.98 -1.30 5.41
C ARG A 235 -13.35 -1.18 6.80
N GLU A 236 -13.28 -2.28 7.54
CA GLU A 236 -12.65 -2.30 8.86
C GLU A 236 -11.15 -2.00 8.79
N ALA A 237 -10.44 -2.56 7.81
CA ALA A 237 -9.02 -2.29 7.60
C ALA A 237 -8.76 -0.82 7.26
N PHE A 238 -9.57 -0.19 6.39
CA PHE A 238 -9.48 1.27 6.14
C PHE A 238 -9.74 2.08 7.41
N ALA A 239 -10.70 1.68 8.25
CA ALA A 239 -10.97 2.38 9.51
C ALA A 239 -9.79 2.27 10.49
N ARG A 240 -9.14 1.09 10.59
CA ARG A 240 -7.90 0.92 11.37
C ARG A 240 -6.76 1.77 10.83
N ALA A 241 -6.57 1.78 9.50
CA ALA A 241 -5.55 2.59 8.84
C ALA A 241 -5.72 4.08 9.15
N ASP A 242 -6.94 4.60 9.05
CA ASP A 242 -7.23 6.02 9.35
C ASP A 242 -6.94 6.37 10.82
N LYS A 243 -7.29 5.48 11.75
CA LYS A 243 -7.01 5.67 13.19
C LYS A 243 -5.50 5.72 13.47
N LEU A 244 -4.75 4.75 12.91
CA LEU A 244 -3.29 4.70 13.07
C LEU A 244 -2.62 5.91 12.44
N TRP A 245 -3.08 6.34 11.26
CA TRP A 245 -2.56 7.52 10.58
C TRP A 245 -2.77 8.79 11.42
N ALA A 246 -3.97 8.98 11.98
CA ALA A 246 -4.26 10.12 12.83
C ALA A 246 -3.39 10.14 14.11
N GLN A 247 -3.16 8.98 14.72
CA GLN A 247 -2.31 8.86 15.92
C GLN A 247 -0.83 9.11 15.62
N GLY A 248 -0.36 8.71 14.42
CA GLY A 248 1.02 8.89 13.97
C GLY A 248 1.32 10.27 13.39
N GLN A 249 0.36 11.19 13.34
CA GLN A 249 0.54 12.49 12.70
C GLN A 249 1.80 13.21 13.18
N GLY A 250 2.60 13.71 12.22
CA GLY A 250 3.89 14.34 12.46
C GLY A 250 5.06 13.34 12.64
N GLY A 251 4.82 12.03 12.51
CA GLY A 251 5.87 10.99 12.62
C GLY A 251 6.73 10.83 11.36
N ASP A 252 6.35 11.42 10.24
CA ASP A 252 7.08 11.38 8.96
C ASP A 252 7.44 12.79 8.45
N PRO A 253 8.37 13.50 9.10
CA PRO A 253 8.76 14.85 8.69
C PRO A 253 9.49 14.87 7.33
N ALA A 254 10.12 13.75 6.95
CA ALA A 254 10.82 13.59 5.67
C ALA A 254 9.88 13.27 4.48
N GLY A 255 8.60 12.93 4.76
CA GLY A 255 7.63 12.58 3.73
C GLY A 255 7.99 11.29 2.98
N LEU A 256 8.48 10.29 3.71
CA LEU A 256 8.86 8.99 3.16
C LEU A 256 7.65 8.15 2.76
N LEU A 257 6.50 8.32 3.40
CA LEU A 257 5.26 7.66 3.03
C LEU A 257 4.42 8.57 2.14
N ASP A 258 3.99 8.06 1.00
CA ASP A 258 3.11 8.80 0.08
C ASP A 258 1.70 8.95 0.68
N ALA A 259 1.44 10.07 1.34
CA ALA A 259 0.15 10.38 1.95
C ALA A 259 -1.00 10.33 0.94
N THR A 260 -0.75 10.68 -0.34
CA THR A 260 -1.77 10.64 -1.40
C THR A 260 -2.24 9.22 -1.69
N ARG A 261 -1.36 8.22 -1.46
CA ARG A 261 -1.72 6.81 -1.63
C ARG A 261 -2.82 6.37 -0.70
N ARG A 262 -2.86 6.90 0.52
CA ARG A 262 -3.95 6.68 1.49
C ARG A 262 -5.29 7.11 0.91
N LEU A 263 -5.35 8.31 0.36
CA LEU A 263 -6.58 8.87 -0.19
C LEU A 263 -7.01 8.14 -1.48
N ASP A 264 -6.05 7.81 -2.36
CA ASP A 264 -6.26 7.07 -3.61
C ASP A 264 -6.85 5.67 -3.38
N LEU A 265 -6.25 4.88 -2.49
CA LEU A 265 -6.74 3.53 -2.19
C LEU A 265 -8.11 3.57 -1.50
N LYS A 266 -8.35 4.54 -0.61
CA LYS A 266 -9.65 4.74 0.03
C LYS A 266 -10.70 5.20 -0.96
N ALA A 267 -10.37 6.08 -1.90
CA ALA A 267 -11.27 6.49 -2.98
C ALA A 267 -11.67 5.30 -3.86
N SER A 268 -10.72 4.39 -4.14
CA SER A 268 -11.00 3.14 -4.87
C SER A 268 -11.96 2.22 -4.10
N PHE A 269 -11.89 2.19 -2.78
CA PHE A 269 -12.87 1.48 -1.94
C PHE A 269 -14.25 2.15 -2.00
N LEU A 270 -14.32 3.47 -1.76
CA LEU A 270 -15.57 4.24 -1.78
C LEU A 270 -16.32 4.08 -3.11
N LYS A 271 -15.60 4.05 -4.21
CA LYS A 271 -16.15 3.81 -5.54
C LYS A 271 -16.88 2.46 -5.64
N VAL A 272 -16.26 1.38 -5.14
CA VAL A 272 -16.86 0.03 -5.14
C VAL A 272 -17.99 -0.08 -4.10
N ASP A 273 -17.90 0.67 -3.00
CA ASP A 273 -18.95 0.75 -1.96
C ASP A 273 -20.17 1.59 -2.42
N GLY A 274 -20.19 2.10 -3.67
CA GLY A 274 -21.27 2.90 -4.25
C GLY A 274 -21.27 4.38 -3.83
N ARG A 275 -20.23 4.84 -3.13
CA ARG A 275 -20.08 6.21 -2.62
C ARG A 275 -19.23 7.05 -3.58
N ILE A 276 -19.67 7.13 -4.85
CA ILE A 276 -18.89 7.70 -5.96
C ILE A 276 -18.59 9.19 -5.73
N ALA A 277 -19.55 9.98 -5.25
CA ALA A 277 -19.34 11.40 -4.98
C ALA A 277 -18.24 11.64 -3.92
N GLU A 278 -18.22 10.83 -2.87
CA GLU A 278 -17.19 10.90 -1.84
C GLU A 278 -15.82 10.43 -2.36
N SER A 279 -15.80 9.42 -3.25
CA SER A 279 -14.57 9.02 -3.95
C SER A 279 -13.99 10.18 -4.75
N ILE A 280 -14.79 10.91 -5.52
CA ILE A 280 -14.36 12.06 -6.32
C ILE A 280 -13.82 13.17 -5.42
N ALA A 281 -14.54 13.53 -4.36
CA ALA A 281 -14.12 14.57 -3.41
C ALA A 281 -12.77 14.22 -2.74
N LEU A 282 -12.58 12.94 -2.39
CA LEU A 282 -11.34 12.47 -1.77
C LEU A 282 -10.16 12.51 -2.76
N LEU A 283 -10.41 12.24 -4.04
CA LEU A 283 -9.39 12.34 -5.10
C LEU A 283 -9.02 13.80 -5.40
N ASP A 284 -9.99 14.73 -5.31
CA ASP A 284 -9.71 16.16 -5.42
C ASP A 284 -8.83 16.65 -4.25
N GLN A 285 -9.10 16.21 -3.03
CA GLN A 285 -8.23 16.48 -1.89
C GLN A 285 -6.83 15.92 -2.13
N ALA A 286 -6.72 14.64 -2.52
CA ALA A 286 -5.44 13.99 -2.78
C ALA A 286 -4.63 14.71 -3.87
N PHE A 287 -5.29 15.23 -4.89
CA PHE A 287 -4.64 15.97 -5.97
C PHE A 287 -3.95 17.25 -5.48
N LEU A 288 -4.56 17.96 -4.53
CA LEU A 288 -3.97 19.15 -3.91
C LEU A 288 -2.74 18.81 -3.05
N GLU A 289 -2.71 17.63 -2.45
CA GLU A 289 -1.60 17.15 -1.62
C GLU A 289 -0.47 16.51 -2.44
N ALA A 290 -0.72 16.18 -3.72
CA ALA A 290 0.22 15.45 -4.57
C ALA A 290 1.47 16.28 -4.91
N ARG A 291 2.64 15.71 -4.62
CA ARG A 291 3.95 16.37 -4.79
C ARG A 291 4.61 16.10 -6.14
N THR A 292 4.18 15.06 -6.86
CA THR A 292 4.78 14.64 -8.14
C THR A 292 3.74 14.59 -9.24
N ASP A 293 4.14 14.85 -10.48
CA ASP A 293 3.24 14.77 -11.63
C ASP A 293 2.72 13.35 -11.85
N GLN A 294 3.53 12.34 -11.60
CA GLN A 294 3.11 10.93 -11.65
C GLN A 294 1.96 10.64 -10.65
N ALA A 295 2.04 11.14 -9.42
CA ALA A 295 0.95 11.00 -8.44
C ALA A 295 -0.30 11.75 -8.90
N ARG A 296 -0.16 12.98 -9.43
CA ARG A 296 -1.26 13.76 -10.00
C ARG A 296 -1.93 13.05 -11.15
N GLY A 297 -1.15 12.53 -12.11
CA GLY A 297 -1.65 11.76 -13.24
C GLY A 297 -2.46 10.53 -12.80
N ARG A 298 -1.94 9.75 -11.84
CA ARG A 298 -2.64 8.59 -11.24
C ARG A 298 -3.98 9.00 -10.63
N LEU A 299 -4.01 10.07 -9.84
CA LEU A 299 -5.22 10.56 -9.18
C LEU A 299 -6.26 11.05 -10.19
N LEU A 300 -5.85 11.73 -11.25
CA LEU A 300 -6.74 12.16 -12.33
C LEU A 300 -7.35 10.96 -13.07
N ILE A 301 -6.58 9.91 -13.36
CA ILE A 301 -7.12 8.68 -13.95
C ILE A 301 -8.18 8.06 -13.03
N GLN A 302 -7.89 7.93 -11.72
CA GLN A 302 -8.85 7.39 -10.76
C GLN A 302 -10.13 8.24 -10.67
N LYS A 303 -9.98 9.57 -10.67
CA LYS A 303 -11.11 10.51 -10.69
C LYS A 303 -11.95 10.35 -11.96
N ALA A 304 -11.29 10.26 -13.12
CA ALA A 304 -11.98 10.07 -14.38
C ALA A 304 -12.76 8.76 -14.44
N VAL A 305 -12.20 7.66 -13.91
CA VAL A 305 -12.92 6.39 -13.79
C VAL A 305 -14.15 6.56 -12.89
N SER A 306 -14.04 7.25 -11.75
CA SER A 306 -15.18 7.53 -10.87
C SER A 306 -16.26 8.39 -11.54
N LEU A 307 -15.86 9.40 -12.32
CA LEU A 307 -16.76 10.23 -13.13
C LEU A 307 -17.47 9.42 -14.22
N GLY A 308 -16.75 8.54 -14.92
CA GLY A 308 -17.33 7.64 -15.92
C GLY A 308 -18.40 6.71 -15.30
N MET A 309 -18.15 6.19 -14.11
CA MET A 309 -19.11 5.39 -13.36
C MET A 309 -20.33 6.19 -12.89
N ALA A 310 -20.17 7.49 -12.62
CA ALA A 310 -21.30 8.40 -12.39
C ALA A 310 -22.12 8.68 -13.66
N GLY A 311 -21.56 8.41 -14.85
CA GLY A 311 -22.15 8.73 -16.15
C GLY A 311 -21.68 10.05 -16.75
N ASP A 312 -20.73 10.72 -16.08
CA ASP A 312 -20.19 12.03 -16.50
C ASP A 312 -19.04 11.88 -17.50
N TYR A 313 -19.29 11.14 -18.60
CA TYR A 313 -18.27 10.76 -19.58
C TYR A 313 -17.51 11.95 -20.21
N LYS A 314 -18.18 13.08 -20.42
CA LYS A 314 -17.53 14.30 -20.97
C LYS A 314 -16.52 14.89 -19.99
N ILE A 315 -16.85 14.93 -18.71
CA ILE A 315 -15.96 15.45 -17.67
C ILE A 315 -14.81 14.44 -17.44
N SER A 316 -15.13 13.13 -17.42
CA SER A 316 -14.15 12.06 -17.36
C SER A 316 -13.12 12.17 -18.49
N LEU A 317 -13.56 12.37 -19.73
CA LEU A 317 -12.68 12.54 -20.88
C LEU A 317 -11.70 13.72 -20.71
N LYS A 318 -12.22 14.90 -20.32
CA LYS A 318 -11.38 16.08 -20.05
C LYS A 318 -10.36 15.80 -18.93
N THR A 319 -10.77 15.09 -17.90
CA THR A 319 -9.89 14.75 -16.77
C THR A 319 -8.77 13.80 -17.21
N LEU A 320 -9.04 12.84 -18.10
CA LEU A 320 -8.02 11.95 -18.67
C LEU A 320 -7.04 12.69 -19.57
N GLN A 321 -7.54 13.62 -20.37
CA GLN A 321 -6.69 14.49 -21.20
C GLN A 321 -5.74 15.36 -20.35
N GLN A 322 -6.15 15.77 -19.16
CA GLN A 322 -5.28 16.44 -18.18
C GLN A 322 -4.27 15.49 -17.54
N ALA A 323 -4.61 14.21 -17.39
CA ALA A 323 -3.72 13.22 -16.81
C ALA A 323 -2.57 12.83 -17.75
N GLU A 324 -2.84 12.72 -19.05
CA GLU A 324 -1.93 12.16 -20.04
C GLU A 324 -0.53 12.80 -20.03
N PRO A 325 -0.35 14.15 -20.06
CA PRO A 325 0.96 14.78 -20.05
C PRO A 325 1.73 14.61 -18.71
N LEU A 326 1.07 14.19 -17.65
CA LEU A 326 1.67 13.99 -16.32
C LEU A 326 2.25 12.57 -16.14
N LEU A 327 2.01 11.66 -17.10
CA LEU A 327 2.44 10.28 -17.02
C LEU A 327 3.81 10.10 -17.65
N THR A 328 4.79 9.71 -16.85
CA THR A 328 6.13 9.33 -17.31
C THR A 328 6.26 7.81 -17.30
N GLY A 329 6.71 7.22 -18.43
CA GLY A 329 6.63 5.78 -18.71
C GLY A 329 7.43 4.84 -17.82
N GLU A 330 8.39 5.34 -17.06
CA GLU A 330 9.43 4.47 -16.49
C GLU A 330 9.00 3.67 -15.25
N ARG A 331 8.00 4.12 -14.48
CA ARG A 331 7.69 3.51 -13.18
C ARG A 331 6.34 2.82 -13.06
N GLU A 332 5.35 3.21 -13.84
CA GLU A 332 3.99 2.64 -13.75
C GLU A 332 3.39 2.39 -15.14
N PRO A 333 3.85 1.37 -15.90
CA PRO A 333 3.38 1.09 -17.27
C PRO A 333 1.86 0.88 -17.33
N ARG A 334 1.26 0.44 -16.23
CA ARG A 334 -0.19 0.28 -16.13
C ARG A 334 -0.97 1.60 -16.23
N LEU A 335 -0.42 2.73 -15.78
CA LEU A 335 -1.07 4.03 -15.93
C LEU A 335 -1.01 4.51 -17.36
N LEU A 336 0.08 4.22 -18.09
CA LEU A 336 0.20 4.53 -19.50
C LEU A 336 -0.86 3.81 -20.34
N PHE A 337 -1.15 2.55 -20.03
CA PHE A 337 -2.24 1.79 -20.64
C PHE A 337 -3.60 2.34 -20.23
N ALA A 338 -3.82 2.55 -18.92
CA ALA A 338 -5.12 2.93 -18.38
C ALA A 338 -5.64 4.26 -18.93
N CYS A 339 -4.77 5.22 -19.22
CA CYS A 339 -5.17 6.53 -19.71
C CYS A 339 -5.83 6.43 -21.11
N PRO A 340 -5.17 6.00 -22.20
CA PRO A 340 -5.79 5.90 -23.54
C PRO A 340 -6.91 4.86 -23.57
N PHE A 341 -6.83 3.78 -22.78
CA PHE A 341 -7.91 2.80 -22.66
C PHE A 341 -9.20 3.47 -22.15
N ASN A 342 -9.15 4.22 -21.04
CA ASN A 342 -10.34 4.88 -20.50
C ASN A 342 -10.80 6.07 -21.37
N ILE A 343 -9.92 6.75 -22.10
CA ILE A 343 -10.31 7.74 -23.11
C ILE A 343 -11.16 7.06 -24.18
N SER A 344 -10.71 5.91 -24.72
CA SER A 344 -11.43 5.17 -25.75
C SER A 344 -12.76 4.62 -25.23
N VAL A 345 -12.81 4.16 -23.98
CA VAL A 345 -14.06 3.74 -23.33
C VAL A 345 -15.06 4.91 -23.25
N ASN A 346 -14.59 6.11 -22.85
CA ASN A 346 -15.44 7.30 -22.81
C ASN A 346 -15.92 7.71 -24.21
N TYR A 347 -15.09 7.62 -25.23
CA TYR A 347 -15.49 7.84 -26.62
C TYR A 347 -16.61 6.87 -27.03
N CYS A 348 -16.52 5.58 -26.70
CA CYS A 348 -17.58 4.62 -26.96
C CYS A 348 -18.89 4.99 -26.22
N HIS A 349 -18.82 5.50 -24.99
CA HIS A 349 -20.02 5.92 -24.25
C HIS A 349 -20.64 7.22 -24.81
N LEU A 350 -19.86 8.03 -25.51
CA LEU A 350 -20.28 9.26 -26.15
C LEU A 350 -20.67 9.05 -27.63
N ASP A 351 -20.67 7.82 -28.11
CA ASP A 351 -20.92 7.42 -29.50
C ASP A 351 -19.89 8.01 -30.51
N LEU A 352 -18.69 8.37 -30.01
CA LEU A 352 -17.56 8.90 -30.78
C LEU A 352 -16.63 7.76 -31.24
N TYR A 353 -17.16 6.79 -31.98
CA TYR A 353 -16.46 5.54 -32.30
C TYR A 353 -15.24 5.74 -33.22
N LYS A 354 -15.26 6.76 -34.10
CA LYS A 354 -14.10 7.10 -34.96
C LYS A 354 -12.91 7.55 -34.11
N ASP A 355 -13.17 8.38 -33.10
CA ASP A 355 -12.14 8.83 -32.17
C ASP A 355 -11.60 7.67 -31.31
N ALA A 356 -12.48 6.76 -30.88
CA ALA A 356 -12.07 5.53 -30.18
C ALA A 356 -11.17 4.66 -31.06
N GLU A 357 -11.49 4.49 -32.35
CA GLU A 357 -10.70 3.68 -33.30
C GLU A 357 -9.28 4.21 -33.46
N THR A 358 -9.08 5.53 -33.50
CA THR A 358 -7.74 6.12 -33.63
C THR A 358 -6.79 5.76 -32.49
N LEU A 359 -7.32 5.45 -31.32
CA LEU A 359 -6.53 5.08 -30.14
C LEU A 359 -6.27 3.57 -29.99
N LEU A 360 -7.04 2.72 -30.71
CA LEU A 360 -6.92 1.26 -30.59
C LEU A 360 -5.49 0.74 -30.76
N PRO A 361 -4.70 1.15 -31.79
CA PRO A 361 -3.34 0.65 -31.97
C PRO A 361 -2.45 0.92 -30.74
N ARG A 362 -2.56 2.12 -30.16
CA ARG A 362 -1.82 2.50 -28.95
C ARG A 362 -2.26 1.68 -27.74
N VAL A 363 -3.57 1.46 -27.58
CA VAL A 363 -4.11 0.64 -26.48
C VAL A 363 -3.66 -0.81 -26.62
N GLU A 364 -3.63 -1.36 -27.82
CA GLU A 364 -3.16 -2.71 -28.11
C GLU A 364 -1.67 -2.87 -27.78
N GLU A 365 -0.82 -1.97 -28.21
CA GLU A 365 0.61 -1.97 -27.93
C GLU A 365 0.89 -1.93 -26.43
N LEU A 366 0.29 -0.96 -25.72
CA LEU A 366 0.48 -0.80 -24.29
C LEU A 366 -0.14 -1.97 -23.49
N GLY A 367 -1.27 -2.49 -23.92
CA GLY A 367 -1.92 -3.66 -23.31
C GLY A 367 -1.10 -4.93 -23.47
N ALA A 368 -0.49 -5.14 -24.65
CA ALA A 368 0.39 -6.27 -24.90
C ALA A 368 1.65 -6.22 -24.02
N ALA A 369 2.22 -5.02 -23.81
CA ALA A 369 3.38 -4.81 -22.94
C ALA A 369 3.11 -5.20 -21.48
N LEU A 370 1.86 -5.10 -21.00
CA LEU A 370 1.47 -5.53 -19.65
C LEU A 370 1.43 -7.06 -19.49
N ASN A 371 1.37 -7.80 -20.58
CA ASN A 371 1.37 -9.26 -20.63
C ASN A 371 0.33 -9.93 -19.69
N THR A 372 -0.89 -9.36 -19.57
CA THR A 372 -1.95 -9.92 -18.75
C THR A 372 -3.15 -10.35 -19.58
N LYS A 373 -3.70 -11.53 -19.28
CA LYS A 373 -4.89 -12.04 -19.97
C LYS A 373 -6.08 -11.08 -19.84
N LEU A 374 -6.29 -10.52 -18.66
CA LEU A 374 -7.44 -9.64 -18.41
C LEU A 374 -7.34 -8.33 -19.21
N ASP A 375 -6.16 -7.72 -19.32
CA ASP A 375 -5.99 -6.50 -20.09
C ASP A 375 -6.11 -6.76 -21.60
N ALA A 376 -5.64 -7.91 -22.08
CA ALA A 376 -5.87 -8.35 -23.46
C ALA A 376 -7.37 -8.52 -23.77
N VAL A 377 -8.12 -9.14 -22.85
CA VAL A 377 -9.58 -9.31 -22.99
C VAL A 377 -10.32 -7.97 -22.96
N ARG A 378 -9.92 -7.07 -22.07
CA ARG A 378 -10.49 -5.70 -22.02
C ARG A 378 -10.23 -4.91 -23.29
N THR A 379 -9.01 -5.02 -23.83
CA THR A 379 -8.67 -4.41 -25.13
C THR A 379 -9.52 -5.00 -26.23
N ARG A 380 -9.69 -6.33 -26.25
CA ARG A 380 -10.55 -7.02 -27.23
C ARG A 380 -12.03 -6.58 -27.10
N TRP A 381 -12.50 -6.37 -25.88
CA TRP A 381 -13.85 -5.85 -25.63
C TRP A 381 -14.02 -4.42 -26.17
N LEU A 382 -13.04 -3.55 -25.92
CA LEU A 382 -13.02 -2.18 -26.47
C LEU A 382 -13.06 -2.19 -28.00
N GLN A 383 -12.28 -3.07 -28.66
CA GLN A 383 -12.33 -3.27 -30.12
C GLN A 383 -13.75 -3.66 -30.57
N GLY A 384 -14.35 -4.67 -29.94
CA GLY A 384 -15.69 -5.12 -30.28
C GLY A 384 -16.74 -4.02 -30.17
N ARG A 385 -16.69 -3.22 -29.11
CA ARG A 385 -17.58 -2.05 -28.93
C ARG A 385 -17.36 -0.97 -30.00
N THR A 386 -16.11 -0.65 -30.29
CA THR A 386 -15.74 0.34 -31.29
C THR A 386 -16.22 -0.10 -32.68
N TRP A 387 -15.95 -1.34 -33.08
CA TRP A 387 -16.38 -1.89 -34.38
C TRP A 387 -17.90 -2.00 -34.49
N ALA A 388 -18.60 -2.35 -33.41
CA ALA A 388 -20.06 -2.34 -33.38
C ALA A 388 -20.62 -0.95 -33.69
N GLY A 389 -20.06 0.10 -33.06
CA GLY A 389 -20.47 1.49 -33.30
C GLY A 389 -20.13 2.01 -34.71
N LEU A 390 -19.07 1.48 -35.34
CA LEU A 390 -18.70 1.77 -36.71
C LEU A 390 -19.48 0.96 -37.77
N GLY A 391 -20.36 0.04 -37.31
CA GLY A 391 -21.12 -0.82 -38.22
C GLY A 391 -20.34 -2.02 -38.78
N ARG A 392 -19.12 -2.28 -38.29
CA ARG A 392 -18.28 -3.45 -38.63
C ARG A 392 -18.75 -4.68 -37.86
N ARG A 393 -19.91 -5.17 -38.23
CA ARG A 393 -20.70 -6.14 -37.44
C ARG A 393 -20.00 -7.46 -37.24
N GLU A 394 -19.39 -8.04 -38.26
CA GLU A 394 -18.76 -9.37 -38.18
C GLU A 394 -17.55 -9.33 -37.25
N GLU A 395 -16.72 -8.30 -37.35
CA GLU A 395 -15.55 -8.10 -36.50
C GLU A 395 -15.98 -7.85 -35.04
N ALA A 396 -17.03 -7.07 -34.85
CA ALA A 396 -17.60 -6.82 -33.53
C ALA A 396 -18.14 -8.10 -32.89
N LEU A 397 -18.89 -8.90 -33.65
CA LEU A 397 -19.42 -10.19 -33.15
C LEU A 397 -18.28 -11.15 -32.75
N ALA A 398 -17.26 -11.31 -33.62
CA ALA A 398 -16.11 -12.17 -33.32
C ALA A 398 -15.39 -11.70 -32.03
N ALA A 399 -15.15 -10.41 -31.89
CA ALA A 399 -14.47 -9.87 -30.72
C ALA A 399 -15.29 -10.04 -29.44
N LEU A 400 -16.57 -9.74 -29.46
CA LEU A 400 -17.45 -9.86 -28.29
C LEU A 400 -17.70 -11.33 -27.88
N GLU A 401 -17.75 -12.27 -28.85
CA GLU A 401 -17.81 -13.71 -28.55
C GLU A 401 -16.55 -14.23 -27.89
N ASP A 402 -15.36 -13.78 -28.32
CA ASP A 402 -14.09 -14.11 -27.66
C ASP A 402 -14.09 -13.64 -26.20
N VAL A 403 -14.52 -12.41 -25.96
CA VAL A 403 -14.62 -11.79 -24.64
C VAL A 403 -15.64 -12.53 -23.75
N ARG A 404 -16.83 -12.86 -24.31
CA ARG A 404 -17.87 -13.59 -23.60
C ARG A 404 -17.38 -14.96 -23.15
N ARG A 405 -16.67 -15.68 -24.02
CA ARG A 405 -16.10 -17.01 -23.71
C ARG A 405 -15.11 -16.93 -22.56
N TYR A 406 -14.24 -15.91 -22.54
CA TYR A 406 -13.30 -15.71 -21.45
C TYR A 406 -14.04 -15.47 -20.11
N PHE A 407 -15.02 -14.56 -20.05
CA PHE A 407 -15.74 -14.28 -18.82
C PHE A 407 -16.58 -15.46 -18.32
N LEU A 408 -17.05 -16.32 -19.22
CA LEU A 408 -17.71 -17.57 -18.85
C LEU A 408 -16.68 -18.54 -18.20
N THR A 409 -15.52 -18.71 -18.80
CA THR A 409 -14.48 -19.63 -18.28
C THR A 409 -13.98 -19.16 -16.91
N GLU A 410 -13.76 -17.87 -16.74
CA GLU A 410 -13.28 -17.27 -15.49
C GLU A 410 -14.41 -17.01 -14.48
N GLN A 411 -15.66 -17.37 -14.78
CA GLN A 411 -16.83 -17.19 -13.92
C GLN A 411 -17.06 -15.73 -13.48
N ILE A 412 -16.77 -14.75 -14.36
CA ILE A 412 -16.95 -13.32 -14.10
C ILE A 412 -18.35 -12.91 -14.53
N ALA A 413 -19.33 -13.14 -13.65
CA ALA A 413 -20.76 -13.07 -13.94
C ALA A 413 -21.22 -11.70 -14.46
N TYR A 414 -20.74 -10.60 -13.88
CA TYR A 414 -21.20 -9.26 -14.25
C TYR A 414 -20.74 -8.85 -15.66
N ASP A 415 -19.45 -9.04 -15.96
CA ASP A 415 -18.87 -8.69 -17.26
C ASP A 415 -19.41 -9.63 -18.36
N TYR A 416 -19.65 -10.90 -18.02
CA TYR A 416 -20.35 -11.83 -18.91
C TYR A 416 -21.75 -11.32 -19.28
N ALA A 417 -22.52 -10.81 -18.29
CA ALA A 417 -23.85 -10.25 -18.55
C ALA A 417 -23.78 -9.03 -19.47
N LEU A 418 -22.84 -8.13 -19.23
CA LEU A 418 -22.64 -6.93 -20.05
C LEU A 418 -22.33 -7.27 -21.51
N VAL A 419 -21.31 -8.11 -21.75
CA VAL A 419 -20.93 -8.47 -23.12
C VAL A 419 -22.03 -9.28 -23.83
N SER A 420 -22.79 -10.10 -23.09
CA SER A 420 -23.92 -10.85 -23.63
C SER A 420 -25.05 -9.91 -24.10
N LEU A 421 -25.32 -8.82 -23.37
CA LEU A 421 -26.31 -7.81 -23.79
C LEU A 421 -25.82 -6.98 -25.00
N GLU A 422 -24.53 -6.71 -25.09
CA GLU A 422 -23.95 -6.05 -26.28
C GLU A 422 -24.09 -6.94 -27.52
N LEU A 423 -23.81 -8.25 -27.41
CA LEU A 423 -24.06 -9.23 -28.46
C LEU A 423 -25.54 -9.34 -28.83
N ALA A 424 -26.42 -9.41 -27.80
CA ALA A 424 -27.85 -9.44 -28.02
C ALA A 424 -28.35 -8.21 -28.82
N THR A 425 -27.79 -7.04 -28.54
CA THR A 425 -28.09 -5.81 -29.30
C THR A 425 -27.78 -5.97 -30.80
N LEU A 426 -26.57 -6.49 -31.12
CA LEU A 426 -26.15 -6.73 -32.51
C LEU A 426 -27.02 -7.80 -33.20
N TYR A 427 -27.41 -8.87 -32.50
CA TYR A 427 -28.32 -9.90 -33.02
C TYR A 427 -29.74 -9.37 -33.28
N LEU A 428 -30.25 -8.49 -32.39
CA LEU A 428 -31.55 -7.83 -32.59
C LEU A 428 -31.55 -6.91 -33.80
N GLU A 429 -30.48 -6.16 -34.04
CA GLU A 429 -30.29 -5.32 -35.22
C GLU A 429 -30.27 -6.14 -36.53
N GLN A 430 -29.87 -7.41 -36.44
CA GLN A 430 -29.87 -8.35 -37.56
C GLN A 430 -31.16 -9.16 -37.69
N GLY A 431 -32.17 -8.95 -36.80
CA GLY A 431 -33.41 -9.73 -36.76
C GLY A 431 -33.22 -11.17 -36.27
N ARG A 432 -32.12 -11.50 -35.62
CA ARG A 432 -31.78 -12.86 -35.15
C ARG A 432 -32.35 -13.14 -33.75
N ALA A 433 -33.67 -13.03 -33.59
CA ALA A 433 -34.34 -13.19 -32.29
C ALA A 433 -34.05 -14.54 -31.60
N ARG A 434 -33.88 -15.62 -32.40
CA ARG A 434 -33.54 -16.93 -31.86
C ARG A 434 -32.21 -16.93 -31.10
N LEU A 435 -31.17 -16.32 -31.65
CA LEU A 435 -29.85 -16.24 -30.99
C LEU A 435 -29.95 -15.42 -29.72
N VAL A 436 -30.78 -14.39 -29.67
CA VAL A 436 -31.01 -13.59 -28.46
C VAL A 436 -31.64 -14.41 -27.35
N ARG A 437 -32.60 -15.28 -27.71
CA ARG A 437 -33.23 -16.19 -26.75
C ARG A 437 -32.22 -17.21 -26.22
N ASP A 438 -31.43 -17.84 -27.10
CA ASP A 438 -30.41 -18.82 -26.71
C ASP A 438 -29.40 -18.18 -25.77
N LEU A 439 -28.91 -16.99 -26.10
CA LEU A 439 -28.03 -16.20 -25.27
C LEU A 439 -28.63 -15.86 -23.89
N ALA A 440 -29.90 -15.47 -23.86
CA ALA A 440 -30.59 -15.17 -22.60
C ALA A 440 -30.78 -16.42 -21.71
N GLU A 441 -30.94 -17.61 -22.31
CA GLU A 441 -30.96 -18.88 -21.56
C GLU A 441 -29.58 -19.22 -20.97
N GLU A 442 -28.50 -19.03 -21.73
CA GLU A 442 -27.14 -19.25 -21.28
C GLU A 442 -26.74 -18.34 -20.10
N MET A 443 -27.37 -17.17 -19.96
CA MET A 443 -27.16 -16.28 -18.82
C MET A 443 -27.76 -16.81 -17.50
N ALA A 444 -28.45 -17.95 -17.49
CA ALA A 444 -29.17 -18.46 -16.32
C ALA A 444 -28.30 -18.70 -15.09
N TRP A 445 -27.02 -19.04 -15.28
CA TRP A 445 -26.09 -19.30 -14.18
C TRP A 445 -25.74 -18.03 -13.37
N ILE A 446 -25.85 -16.83 -13.98
CA ILE A 446 -25.56 -15.55 -13.31
C ILE A 446 -26.46 -15.36 -12.08
N PHE A 447 -27.71 -15.84 -12.15
CA PHE A 447 -28.71 -15.72 -11.08
C PHE A 447 -28.36 -16.57 -9.84
N LYS A 448 -27.42 -17.49 -9.96
CA LYS A 448 -26.92 -18.33 -8.88
C LYS A 448 -25.64 -17.75 -8.22
N GLY A 449 -25.07 -16.70 -8.82
CA GLY A 449 -23.83 -16.09 -8.35
C GLY A 449 -24.07 -15.02 -7.29
N GLU A 450 -23.28 -15.02 -6.22
CA GLU A 450 -23.40 -14.05 -5.11
C GLU A 450 -22.82 -12.65 -5.45
N LYS A 451 -22.18 -12.49 -6.61
CA LYS A 451 -21.41 -11.28 -6.96
C LYS A 451 -22.21 -10.24 -7.76
N VAL A 452 -23.46 -10.51 -8.11
CA VAL A 452 -24.33 -9.59 -8.87
C VAL A 452 -25.43 -9.10 -7.94
N HIS A 453 -25.57 -7.77 -7.78
CA HIS A 453 -26.57 -7.20 -6.87
C HIS A 453 -28.01 -7.37 -7.39
N LYS A 454 -28.98 -7.29 -6.49
CA LYS A 454 -30.40 -7.63 -6.73
C LYS A 454 -31.02 -6.83 -7.88
N GLU A 455 -30.73 -5.54 -7.98
CA GLU A 455 -31.28 -4.66 -9.01
C GLU A 455 -30.77 -5.01 -10.41
N ALA A 456 -29.48 -5.37 -10.54
CA ALA A 456 -28.94 -5.88 -11.80
C ALA A 456 -29.55 -7.23 -12.17
N LEU A 457 -29.71 -8.14 -11.22
CA LEU A 457 -30.39 -9.41 -11.45
C LEU A 457 -31.85 -9.20 -11.88
N ALA A 458 -32.56 -8.24 -11.27
CA ALA A 458 -33.93 -7.91 -11.68
C ALA A 458 -34.00 -7.42 -13.14
N ALA A 459 -33.08 -6.54 -13.55
CA ALA A 459 -33.00 -6.06 -14.94
C ALA A 459 -32.67 -7.21 -15.92
N LEU A 460 -31.72 -8.07 -15.57
CA LEU A 460 -31.38 -9.25 -16.37
C LEU A 460 -32.57 -10.25 -16.48
N ALA A 461 -33.37 -10.40 -15.42
CA ALA A 461 -34.58 -11.21 -15.46
C ALA A 461 -35.61 -10.65 -16.43
N LEU A 462 -35.80 -9.31 -16.48
CA LEU A 462 -36.66 -8.65 -17.46
C LEU A 462 -36.16 -8.91 -18.89
N PHE A 463 -34.83 -8.82 -19.12
CA PHE A 463 -34.26 -9.13 -20.43
C PHE A 463 -34.52 -10.56 -20.84
N ARG A 464 -34.30 -11.55 -19.96
CA ARG A 464 -34.56 -12.96 -20.25
C ARG A 464 -36.03 -13.22 -20.60
N GLU A 465 -36.96 -12.63 -19.87
CA GLU A 465 -38.37 -12.78 -20.14
C GLU A 465 -38.76 -12.13 -21.47
N ALA A 466 -38.25 -10.93 -21.78
CA ALA A 466 -38.46 -10.26 -23.05
C ALA A 466 -37.89 -11.07 -24.23
N ALA A 467 -36.71 -11.66 -24.07
CA ALA A 467 -36.06 -12.49 -25.07
C ALA A 467 -36.84 -13.79 -25.35
N ARG A 468 -37.30 -14.46 -24.29
CA ARG A 468 -38.15 -15.67 -24.40
C ARG A 468 -39.44 -15.42 -25.16
N ARG A 469 -40.04 -14.25 -24.97
CA ARG A 469 -41.27 -13.84 -25.66
C ARG A 469 -41.02 -13.19 -27.01
N GLU A 470 -39.77 -13.14 -27.46
CA GLU A 470 -39.35 -12.46 -28.70
C GLU A 470 -39.76 -10.98 -28.75
N ARG A 471 -39.87 -10.33 -27.59
CA ARG A 471 -40.23 -8.91 -27.42
C ARG A 471 -39.03 -7.99 -27.12
N ALA A 472 -37.86 -8.56 -27.01
CA ALA A 472 -36.64 -7.76 -26.81
C ALA A 472 -36.35 -6.88 -28.04
N GLN A 473 -36.05 -5.63 -27.81
CA GLN A 473 -35.74 -4.66 -28.86
C GLN A 473 -34.29 -4.11 -28.67
N ALA A 474 -33.61 -3.82 -29.75
CA ALA A 474 -32.23 -3.36 -29.72
C ALA A 474 -32.07 -2.09 -28.89
N GLU A 475 -32.96 -1.10 -29.05
CA GLU A 475 -32.89 0.16 -28.30
C GLU A 475 -33.10 -0.04 -26.80
N TRP A 476 -34.07 -0.86 -26.41
CA TRP A 476 -34.28 -1.20 -25.01
C TRP A 476 -33.08 -1.96 -24.42
N THR A 477 -32.48 -2.88 -25.17
CA THR A 477 -31.31 -3.63 -24.76
C THR A 477 -30.09 -2.71 -24.60
N ARG A 478 -29.88 -1.71 -25.49
CA ARG A 478 -28.84 -0.68 -25.32
C ARG A 478 -29.03 0.14 -24.04
N ARG A 479 -30.28 0.50 -23.68
CA ARG A 479 -30.58 1.19 -22.43
C ARG A 479 -30.20 0.32 -21.23
N MET A 480 -30.44 -0.98 -21.31
CA MET A 480 -30.06 -1.93 -20.27
C MET A 480 -28.53 -2.06 -20.14
N VAL A 481 -27.78 -2.10 -21.24
CA VAL A 481 -26.30 -2.07 -21.23
C VAL A 481 -25.82 -0.80 -20.53
N LYS A 482 -26.31 0.39 -20.93
CA LYS A 482 -25.95 1.67 -20.28
C LYS A 482 -26.29 1.68 -18.78
N TYR A 483 -27.44 1.11 -18.40
CA TYR A 483 -27.81 0.93 -17.00
C TYR A 483 -26.82 0.05 -16.24
N LEU A 484 -26.48 -1.14 -16.75
CA LEU A 484 -25.61 -2.07 -16.06
C LEU A 484 -24.19 -1.51 -15.88
N TYR A 485 -23.64 -0.79 -16.86
CA TYR A 485 -22.36 -0.11 -16.68
C TYR A 485 -22.34 0.86 -15.48
N ARG A 486 -23.45 1.55 -15.23
CA ARG A 486 -23.61 2.45 -14.08
C ARG A 486 -23.92 1.69 -12.78
N ALA A 487 -24.74 0.66 -12.88
CA ALA A 487 -25.19 -0.14 -11.76
C ALA A 487 -24.07 -0.98 -11.14
N GLN A 488 -23.02 -1.32 -11.88
CA GLN A 488 -21.87 -2.09 -11.39
C GLN A 488 -21.24 -1.49 -10.10
N CYS A 489 -21.25 -0.15 -10.00
CA CYS A 489 -20.73 0.56 -8.83
C CYS A 489 -21.82 1.36 -8.09
N ASN A 490 -23.08 1.19 -8.45
CA ASN A 490 -24.22 1.79 -7.76
C ASN A 490 -25.33 0.74 -7.57
N PRO A 491 -25.19 -0.12 -6.55
CA PRO A 491 -26.13 -1.22 -6.31
C PRO A 491 -27.57 -0.79 -6.00
N LYS A 492 -27.79 0.50 -5.74
CA LYS A 492 -29.14 1.06 -5.49
C LYS A 492 -29.81 1.59 -6.75
N LEU A 493 -29.07 1.71 -7.86
CA LEU A 493 -29.63 2.16 -9.13
C LEU A 493 -30.64 1.14 -9.65
N ARG A 494 -31.82 1.59 -10.06
CA ARG A 494 -32.87 0.73 -10.64
C ARG A 494 -32.97 0.95 -12.14
N PHE A 495 -33.29 -0.10 -12.85
CA PHE A 495 -33.60 -0.01 -14.27
C PHE A 495 -35.06 0.45 -14.44
N GLU A 496 -35.23 1.56 -15.14
CA GLU A 496 -36.55 2.03 -15.58
C GLU A 496 -36.81 1.46 -16.98
N ALA A 497 -37.80 0.55 -17.03
CA ALA A 497 -38.13 -0.24 -18.22
C ALA A 497 -38.74 0.58 -19.38
#